data_bb8c4c785191e4a9c57d3ec3d5ce12c6
#
_entry.id   bb8c4c785191e4a9c57d3ec3d5ce12c6
#
_cell.length_a   1.000
_cell.length_b   1.000
_cell.length_c   1.000
_cell.angle_alpha   90.00
_cell.angle_beta   90.00
_cell.angle_gamma   90.00
#
_symmetry.space_group_name_H-M   'P 1'
#
loop_
_entity.id
_entity.type
_entity.pdbx_description
1 polymer ?
#
loop_
_entity_poly.entity_id
_entity_poly.type
_entity_poly.pdbx_seq_one_letter_code
_entity_poly.pdbx_strand_id
1 'polypeptide(L)'
;MYQSKSSICIRELTLPAYFAKIGMLITAVGICIRIKAVLTLKKAFTLNVQISKEQQLITNGMYKLVRHPAYTGSILSLLGVSIALKNIPAILIVAICSFVCYQIRINVEEAVLQKYFKEYNLYKEKTYKLFPYIY
;
A
#
# COMPACT_ATOMS: atom_id res chain seq x y z
N MET A 1 -34.35 29.39 -4.12
CA MET A 1 -33.83 29.22 -5.49
C MET A 1 -32.30 29.03 -5.56
N TYR A 2 -31.59 29.05 -4.42
CA TYR A 2 -30.12 28.92 -4.37
C TYR A 2 -29.60 27.49 -4.12
N GLN A 3 -30.45 26.55 -3.74
CA GLN A 3 -30.03 25.16 -3.42
C GLN A 3 -29.89 24.22 -4.63
N SER A 4 -30.37 24.61 -5.82
CA SER A 4 -30.45 23.71 -6.96
C SER A 4 -29.12 23.52 -7.72
N LYS A 5 -28.27 24.53 -7.79
CA LYS A 5 -27.02 24.46 -8.58
C LYS A 5 -25.88 23.69 -7.87
N SER A 6 -25.77 23.81 -6.57
CA SER A 6 -24.74 23.07 -5.79
C SER A 6 -25.03 21.57 -5.74
N SER A 7 -26.31 21.19 -5.65
CA SER A 7 -26.73 19.77 -5.63
C SER A 7 -26.53 19.08 -6.99
N ILE A 8 -26.66 19.81 -8.10
CA ILE A 8 -26.44 19.29 -9.44
C ILE A 8 -24.95 19.06 -9.70
N CYS A 9 -24.12 20.01 -9.31
CA CYS A 9 -22.65 19.91 -9.50
C CYS A 9 -22.02 18.75 -8.70
N ILE A 10 -22.53 18.46 -7.50
CA ILE A 10 -22.07 17.34 -6.66
C ILE A 10 -22.52 15.99 -7.27
N ARG A 11 -23.66 15.94 -7.91
CA ARG A 11 -24.22 14.72 -8.51
C ARG A 11 -23.45 14.27 -9.75
N GLU A 12 -22.87 15.17 -10.51
CA GLU A 12 -22.03 14.86 -11.67
C GLU A 12 -20.65 14.31 -11.31
N LEU A 13 -20.19 14.50 -10.06
CA LEU A 13 -18.89 14.02 -9.56
C LEU A 13 -18.98 12.71 -8.79
N THR A 14 -20.11 11.98 -8.90
CA THR A 14 -20.29 10.69 -8.24
C THR A 14 -20.30 9.54 -9.25
N LEU A 15 -19.64 8.43 -8.87
CA LEU A 15 -19.60 7.22 -9.67
C LEU A 15 -20.90 6.41 -9.57
N PRO A 16 -21.23 5.59 -10.58
CA PRO A 16 -22.36 4.65 -10.54
C PRO A 16 -22.34 3.72 -9.33
N ALA A 17 -23.51 3.22 -8.93
CA ALA A 17 -23.68 2.42 -7.71
C ALA A 17 -22.84 1.13 -7.66
N TYR A 18 -22.55 0.50 -8.81
CA TYR A 18 -21.74 -0.71 -8.87
C TYR A 18 -20.29 -0.50 -8.46
N PHE A 19 -19.76 0.74 -8.56
CA PHE A 19 -18.41 1.06 -8.06
C PHE A 19 -18.27 0.88 -6.54
N ALA A 20 -19.35 0.97 -5.78
CA ALA A 20 -19.32 0.68 -4.35
C ALA A 20 -18.89 -0.77 -4.08
N LYS A 21 -19.43 -1.73 -4.82
CA LYS A 21 -19.08 -3.15 -4.72
C LYS A 21 -17.63 -3.41 -5.15
N ILE A 22 -17.20 -2.78 -6.25
CA ILE A 22 -15.82 -2.87 -6.73
C ILE A 22 -14.86 -2.31 -5.69
N GLY A 23 -15.17 -1.14 -5.13
CA GLY A 23 -14.36 -0.51 -4.08
C GLY A 23 -14.23 -1.38 -2.84
N MET A 24 -15.32 -2.00 -2.38
CA MET A 24 -15.28 -2.96 -1.26
C MET A 24 -14.41 -4.17 -1.56
N LEU A 25 -14.49 -4.73 -2.77
CA LEU A 25 -13.64 -5.86 -3.19
C LEU A 25 -12.15 -5.48 -3.18
N ILE A 26 -11.80 -4.34 -3.75
CA ILE A 26 -10.42 -3.82 -3.76
C ILE A 26 -9.92 -3.62 -2.33
N THR A 27 -10.76 -3.06 -1.45
CA THR A 27 -10.43 -2.88 -0.03
C THR A 27 -10.12 -4.21 0.64
N ALA A 28 -10.96 -5.21 0.46
CA ALA A 28 -10.76 -6.54 1.03
C ALA A 28 -9.45 -7.18 0.54
N VAL A 29 -9.16 -7.11 -0.76
CA VAL A 29 -7.90 -7.59 -1.34
C VAL A 29 -6.69 -6.86 -0.73
N GLY A 30 -6.76 -5.53 -0.63
CA GLY A 30 -5.69 -4.73 -0.03
C GLY A 30 -5.42 -5.10 1.44
N ILE A 31 -6.46 -5.31 2.23
CA ILE A 31 -6.36 -5.76 3.63
C ILE A 31 -5.71 -7.16 3.70
N CYS A 32 -6.13 -8.10 2.86
CA CYS A 32 -5.55 -9.45 2.81
C CYS A 32 -4.05 -9.42 2.47
N ILE A 33 -3.64 -8.60 1.49
CA ILE A 33 -2.23 -8.42 1.14
C ILE A 33 -1.45 -7.87 2.34
N ARG A 34 -1.98 -6.84 2.99
CA ARG A 34 -1.33 -6.23 4.16
C ARG A 34 -1.18 -7.22 5.31
N ILE A 35 -2.23 -7.96 5.65
CA ILE A 35 -2.19 -8.98 6.71
C ILE A 35 -1.13 -10.03 6.42
N LYS A 36 -1.12 -10.59 5.20
CA LYS A 36 -0.10 -11.57 4.80
C LYS A 36 1.32 -11.01 4.91
N ALA A 37 1.55 -9.79 4.44
CA ALA A 37 2.85 -9.15 4.52
C ALA A 37 3.33 -8.98 5.97
N VAL A 38 2.45 -8.47 6.85
CA VAL A 38 2.75 -8.28 8.27
C VAL A 38 2.99 -9.61 8.99
N LEU A 39 2.20 -10.64 8.69
CA LEU A 39 2.40 -11.98 9.28
C LEU A 39 3.72 -12.61 8.84
N THR A 40 4.14 -12.41 7.60
CA THR A 40 5.44 -12.88 7.11
C THR A 40 6.58 -12.22 7.88
N LEU A 41 6.52 -10.91 8.10
CA LEU A 41 7.47 -10.16 8.93
C LEU A 41 7.50 -10.65 10.38
N LYS A 42 6.32 -10.80 11.01
CA LYS A 42 6.23 -11.29 12.40
C LYS A 42 6.84 -12.66 12.58
N LYS A 43 6.60 -13.61 11.67
CA LYS A 43 7.21 -14.94 11.73
C LYS A 43 8.73 -14.88 11.70
N ALA A 44 9.30 -14.03 10.88
CA ALA A 44 10.73 -13.85 10.82
C ALA A 44 11.27 -13.20 12.09
N PHE A 45 10.57 -12.22 12.68
CA PHE A 45 10.93 -11.63 13.96
C PHE A 45 10.86 -12.62 15.12
N THR A 46 9.84 -13.47 15.19
CA THR A 46 9.69 -14.48 16.27
C THR A 46 10.71 -15.59 16.20
N LEU A 47 11.15 -15.96 15.02
CA LEU A 47 12.21 -16.96 14.84
C LEU A 47 13.61 -16.41 15.21
N ASN A 48 13.81 -15.10 15.14
CA ASN A 48 15.10 -14.44 15.38
C ASN A 48 15.24 -13.81 16.77
N VAL A 49 14.20 -13.82 17.60
CA VAL A 49 14.24 -13.23 18.95
C VAL A 49 15.25 -13.93 19.88
N GLN A 50 15.69 -15.13 19.56
CA GLN A 50 16.73 -15.83 20.33
C GLN A 50 18.17 -15.53 19.89
N ILE A 51 18.39 -14.82 18.78
CA ILE A 51 19.74 -14.52 18.27
C ILE A 51 19.85 -13.02 18.00
N SER A 52 20.18 -12.27 19.02
CA SER A 52 20.21 -10.81 19.04
C SER A 52 21.36 -10.15 18.25
N LYS A 53 21.97 -10.79 17.25
CA LYS A 53 23.09 -10.21 16.48
C LYS A 53 23.03 -10.34 14.96
N GLU A 54 22.07 -11.08 14.39
CA GLU A 54 21.92 -11.19 12.93
C GLU A 54 20.45 -11.02 12.55
N GLN A 55 19.98 -9.79 12.48
CA GLN A 55 18.74 -9.49 11.78
C GLN A 55 18.98 -9.81 10.31
N GLN A 56 18.33 -10.86 9.80
CA GLN A 56 18.40 -11.23 8.39
C GLN A 56 17.36 -10.44 7.60
N LEU A 57 17.77 -9.99 6.43
CA LEU A 57 16.87 -9.35 5.48
C LEU A 57 15.82 -10.37 5.03
N ILE A 58 14.53 -10.03 5.18
CA ILE A 58 13.43 -10.91 4.81
C ILE A 58 13.15 -10.77 3.32
N THR A 59 13.43 -11.83 2.58
CA THR A 59 13.26 -11.91 1.13
C THR A 59 12.28 -13.01 0.69
N ASN A 60 11.54 -13.60 1.64
CA ASN A 60 10.65 -14.73 1.41
C ASN A 60 9.20 -14.29 1.11
N GLY A 61 8.41 -15.18 0.50
CA GLY A 61 7.00 -14.94 0.22
C GLY A 61 6.79 -13.76 -0.74
N MET A 62 5.93 -12.82 -0.39
CA MET A 62 5.67 -11.62 -1.20
C MET A 62 6.87 -10.68 -1.30
N TYR A 63 7.78 -10.70 -0.31
CA TYR A 63 9.02 -9.92 -0.30
C TYR A 63 10.04 -10.37 -1.35
N LYS A 64 9.85 -11.55 -1.95
CA LYS A 64 10.64 -12.01 -3.10
C LYS A 64 10.38 -11.19 -4.36
N LEU A 65 9.19 -10.65 -4.51
CA LEU A 65 8.77 -9.90 -5.70
C LEU A 65 8.70 -8.39 -5.45
N VAL A 66 8.17 -8.00 -4.29
CA VAL A 66 7.93 -6.59 -3.92
C VAL A 66 8.56 -6.32 -2.56
N ARG A 67 9.31 -5.21 -2.46
CA ARG A 67 9.98 -4.81 -1.21
C ARG A 67 9.02 -4.35 -0.11
N HIS A 68 7.94 -3.69 -0.49
CA HIS A 68 6.99 -3.08 0.45
C HIS A 68 5.53 -3.56 0.25
N PRO A 69 5.26 -4.87 0.31
CA PRO A 69 3.91 -5.40 0.04
C PRO A 69 2.86 -4.95 1.06
N ALA A 70 3.26 -4.66 2.30
CA ALA A 70 2.37 -4.11 3.31
C ALA A 70 1.85 -2.71 2.93
N TYR A 71 2.70 -1.88 2.32
CA TYR A 71 2.31 -0.56 1.83
C TYR A 71 1.45 -0.64 0.58
N THR A 72 1.76 -1.58 -0.32
CA THR A 72 0.90 -1.89 -1.47
C THR A 72 -0.52 -2.24 -1.02
N GLY A 73 -0.66 -3.13 -0.04
CA GLY A 73 -1.95 -3.48 0.55
C GLY A 73 -2.68 -2.29 1.17
N SER A 74 -1.94 -1.40 1.85
CA SER A 74 -2.51 -0.18 2.44
C SER A 74 -3.03 0.79 1.39
N ILE A 75 -2.26 1.05 0.34
CA ILE A 75 -2.66 1.94 -0.77
C ILE A 75 -3.91 1.38 -1.45
N LEU A 76 -3.93 0.08 -1.76
CA LEU A 76 -5.10 -0.57 -2.34
C LEU A 76 -6.34 -0.46 -1.45
N SER A 77 -6.20 -0.65 -0.14
CA SER A 77 -7.32 -0.53 0.80
C SER A 77 -7.87 0.90 0.82
N LEU A 78 -7.02 1.91 0.88
CA LEU A 78 -7.44 3.32 0.90
C LEU A 78 -8.12 3.71 -0.42
N LEU A 79 -7.57 3.29 -1.56
CA LEU A 79 -8.19 3.51 -2.87
C LEU A 79 -9.52 2.78 -2.98
N GLY A 80 -9.62 1.54 -2.51
CA GLY A 80 -10.85 0.78 -2.49
C GLY A 80 -11.96 1.48 -1.70
N VAL A 81 -11.65 1.98 -0.50
CA VAL A 81 -12.62 2.76 0.32
C VAL A 81 -13.04 4.03 -0.41
N SER A 82 -12.12 4.79 -0.98
CA SER A 82 -12.45 6.02 -1.70
C SER A 82 -13.33 5.76 -2.93
N ILE A 83 -13.09 4.67 -3.65
CA ILE A 83 -13.94 4.23 -4.77
C ILE A 83 -15.34 3.81 -4.26
N ALA A 84 -15.41 3.11 -3.12
CA ALA A 84 -16.68 2.71 -2.52
C ALA A 84 -17.54 3.90 -2.11
N LEU A 85 -16.94 5.01 -1.69
CA LEU A 85 -17.62 6.28 -1.42
C LEU A 85 -18.12 6.98 -2.68
N LYS A 86 -17.73 6.54 -3.86
CA LYS A 86 -18.17 7.03 -5.18
C LYS A 86 -17.90 8.51 -5.44
N ASN A 87 -17.04 9.14 -4.69
CA ASN A 87 -16.72 10.57 -4.79
C ASN A 87 -15.40 10.75 -5.54
N ILE A 88 -15.44 11.26 -6.77
CA ILE A 88 -14.25 11.41 -7.63
C ILE A 88 -13.18 12.32 -7.01
N PRO A 89 -13.49 13.51 -6.47
CA PRO A 89 -12.51 14.32 -5.76
C PRO A 89 -11.83 13.59 -4.60
N ALA A 90 -12.58 12.81 -3.82
CA ALA A 90 -12.04 12.03 -2.72
C ALA A 90 -11.06 10.95 -3.21
N ILE A 91 -11.37 10.28 -4.33
CA ILE A 91 -10.48 9.28 -4.94
C ILE A 91 -9.14 9.91 -5.33
N LEU A 92 -9.18 11.07 -5.99
CA LEU A 92 -7.96 11.78 -6.42
C LEU A 92 -7.11 12.24 -5.23
N ILE A 93 -7.73 12.83 -4.21
CA ILE A 93 -7.04 13.29 -3.00
C ILE A 93 -6.40 12.10 -2.28
N VAL A 94 -7.15 11.01 -2.07
CA VAL A 94 -6.63 9.81 -1.39
C VAL A 94 -5.51 9.17 -2.19
N ALA A 95 -5.62 9.09 -3.52
CA ALA A 95 -4.58 8.54 -4.39
C ALA A 95 -3.27 9.33 -4.26
N ILE A 96 -3.33 10.65 -4.40
CA ILE A 96 -2.16 11.53 -4.33
C ILE A 96 -1.56 11.51 -2.92
N CYS A 97 -2.37 11.73 -1.89
CA CYS A 97 -1.88 11.78 -0.51
C CYS A 97 -1.27 10.46 -0.06
N SER A 98 -1.93 9.33 -0.34
CA SER A 98 -1.40 8.02 0.03
C SER A 98 -0.08 7.73 -0.70
N PHE A 99 -0.02 8.01 -2.00
CA PHE A 99 1.21 7.79 -2.77
C PHE A 99 2.38 8.62 -2.22
N VAL A 100 2.18 9.92 -2.00
CA VAL A 100 3.22 10.81 -1.46
C VAL A 100 3.67 10.38 -0.06
N CYS A 101 2.72 10.13 0.84
CA CYS A 101 3.04 9.72 2.21
C CYS A 101 3.83 8.40 2.25
N TYR A 102 3.41 7.40 1.48
CA TYR A 102 4.11 6.12 1.44
C TYR A 102 5.47 6.23 0.75
N GLN A 103 5.63 7.07 -0.27
CA GLN A 103 6.92 7.32 -0.89
C GLN A 103 7.94 7.91 0.08
N ILE A 104 7.54 8.92 0.85
CA ILE A 104 8.41 9.52 1.86
C ILE A 104 8.82 8.45 2.88
N ARG A 105 7.85 7.68 3.39
CA ARG A 105 8.10 6.63 4.38
C ARG A 105 9.01 5.53 3.85
N ILE A 106 8.78 5.06 2.64
CA ILE A 106 9.61 4.04 1.98
C ILE A 106 11.05 4.54 1.82
N ASN A 107 11.25 5.77 1.36
CA ASN A 107 12.59 6.31 1.17
C ASN A 107 13.38 6.37 2.48
N VAL A 108 12.74 6.77 3.58
CA VAL A 108 13.35 6.75 4.92
C VAL A 108 13.67 5.33 5.36
N GLU A 109 12.75 4.39 5.19
CA GLU A 109 12.93 2.99 5.56
C GLU A 109 14.03 2.32 4.73
N GLU A 110 14.05 2.52 3.41
CA GLU A 110 15.10 1.98 2.53
C GLU A 110 16.49 2.55 2.86
N ALA A 111 16.58 3.83 3.22
CA ALA A 111 17.85 4.43 3.65
C ALA A 111 18.40 3.77 4.93
N VAL A 112 17.52 3.45 5.87
CA VAL A 112 17.89 2.72 7.11
C VAL A 112 18.30 1.29 6.77
N LEU A 113 17.53 0.58 5.95
CA LEU A 113 17.82 -0.81 5.57
C LEU A 113 19.15 -0.94 4.80
N GLN A 114 19.45 -0.01 3.90
CA GLN A 114 20.74 0.04 3.20
C GLN A 114 21.93 0.23 4.15
N LYS A 115 21.71 0.98 5.23
CA LYS A 115 22.75 1.21 6.23
C LYS A 115 23.02 -0.04 7.10
N TYR A 116 21.96 -0.80 7.41
CA TYR A 116 22.07 -1.98 8.26
C TYR A 116 22.42 -3.26 7.50
N PHE A 117 21.96 -3.42 6.25
CA PHE A 117 22.14 -4.63 5.46
C PHE A 117 22.98 -4.36 4.20
N LYS A 118 24.19 -4.90 4.16
CA LYS A 118 25.09 -4.80 3.00
C LYS A 118 24.50 -5.42 1.72
N GLU A 119 23.66 -6.44 1.90
CA GLU A 119 23.02 -7.17 0.80
C GLU A 119 21.75 -6.47 0.25
N TYR A 120 21.31 -5.39 0.88
CA TYR A 120 20.06 -4.70 0.50
C TYR A 120 20.11 -4.15 -0.92
N ASN A 121 21.26 -3.69 -1.39
CA ASN A 121 21.41 -3.17 -2.75
C ASN A 121 21.17 -4.27 -3.81
N LEU A 122 21.68 -5.48 -3.61
CA LEU A 122 21.42 -6.63 -4.47
C LEU A 122 19.96 -7.06 -4.45
N TYR A 123 19.31 -6.98 -3.29
CA TYR A 123 17.90 -7.24 -3.13
C TYR A 123 17.06 -6.19 -3.87
N LYS A 124 17.46 -4.93 -3.81
CA LYS A 124 16.81 -3.81 -4.50
C LYS A 124 16.81 -3.96 -6.01
N GLU A 125 17.90 -4.48 -6.59
CA GLU A 125 18.02 -4.72 -8.03
C GLU A 125 17.10 -5.85 -8.53
N LYS A 126 16.76 -6.81 -7.67
CA LYS A 126 15.96 -7.99 -8.01
C LYS A 126 14.49 -7.87 -7.71
N THR A 127 14.04 -6.77 -7.09
CA THR A 127 12.68 -6.63 -6.58
C THR A 127 12.07 -5.28 -6.94
N TYR A 128 10.74 -5.27 -7.09
CA TYR A 128 9.98 -4.05 -7.32
C TYR A 128 9.68 -3.33 -6.00
N LYS A 129 9.44 -2.02 -6.06
CA LYS A 129 9.21 -1.19 -4.86
C LYS A 129 7.83 -1.41 -4.25
N LEU A 130 6.78 -1.23 -5.03
CA LEU A 130 5.38 -1.32 -4.61
C LEU A 130 4.54 -2.26 -5.48
N PHE A 131 4.62 -2.10 -6.79
CA PHE A 131 3.81 -2.87 -7.74
C PHE A 131 4.70 -3.71 -8.65
N PRO A 132 4.42 -5.02 -8.78
CA PRO A 132 5.19 -5.89 -9.68
C PRO A 132 5.13 -5.36 -11.11
N TYR A 133 6.27 -5.35 -11.79
CA TYR A 133 6.44 -4.93 -13.19
C TYR A 133 6.16 -3.44 -13.51
N ILE A 134 5.79 -2.61 -12.51
CA ILE A 134 5.49 -1.20 -12.74
C ILE A 134 6.48 -0.30 -11.99
N TYR A 135 6.64 -0.52 -10.67
CA TYR A 135 7.43 0.37 -9.80
C TYR A 135 7.96 -0.32 -8.56
#